data_cf98305d2763edbb66338d7e385a4d35
#
_entry.id   cf98305d2763edbb66338d7e385a4d35
#
_cell.length_a   1.000
_cell.length_b   1.000
_cell.length_c   1.000
_cell.angle_alpha   90.00
_cell.angle_beta   90.00
_cell.angle_gamma   90.00
#
_symmetry.space_group_name_H-M   'P 1'
#
loop_
_entity.id
_entity.type
_entity.pdbx_description
1 polymer ?
#
loop_
_entity_poly.entity_id
_entity_poly.type
_entity_poly.pdbx_seq_one_letter_code
_entity_poly.pdbx_strand_id
1 'polypeptide(L)'
;LALPSVDALAQAGPNLGQTDRWMKGALAALERKDFQTANSIFRNLIDSGLPLPDEMPYYFSETLFELGQYDNSSNFLSKYLELTGFKGENYQGAKELQEKLKKPIEEIHTCQLCDRRGYRFSDCFTCDGFKQIEQDCNYCKSKGIVGCSRCAASGLIKKVNVFNIVEFFECERCSGKGRLTCPECEGSGKEVSDCKTCMGSGHIASDEICDHKEHDHKSETKK
;
A
#
# COMPACT_ATOMS: atom_id res chain seq x y z
N LEU A 1 34.79 36.91 44.63
CA LEU A 1 34.30 36.54 43.30
C LEU A 1 34.08 35.05 43.27
N ALA A 2 32.85 34.62 43.49
CA ALA A 2 32.42 33.21 43.42
C ALA A 2 32.07 32.88 41.96
N LEU A 3 32.67 31.83 41.43
CA LEU A 3 32.33 31.25 40.13
C LEU A 3 31.00 30.44 40.28
N PRO A 4 30.07 30.52 39.34
CA PRO A 4 28.88 29.70 39.38
C PRO A 4 29.27 28.24 39.03
N SER A 5 28.80 27.29 39.85
CA SER A 5 28.80 25.87 39.61
C SER A 5 27.99 25.57 38.35
N VAL A 6 28.62 24.96 37.37
CA VAL A 6 27.98 24.33 36.22
C VAL A 6 27.23 23.11 36.74
N ASP A 7 25.91 23.21 36.84
CA ASP A 7 25.05 22.04 37.03
C ASP A 7 25.27 21.09 35.82
N ALA A 8 25.91 19.99 36.09
CA ALA A 8 25.99 18.87 35.14
C ALA A 8 24.56 18.39 34.88
N LEU A 9 24.02 18.71 33.73
CA LEU A 9 22.86 18.05 33.17
C LEU A 9 23.23 16.57 33.05
N ALA A 10 22.78 15.77 34.00
CA ALA A 10 22.80 14.33 33.90
C ALA A 10 22.00 13.96 32.66
N GLN A 11 22.68 13.65 31.57
CA GLN A 11 22.08 13.02 30.42
C GLN A 11 21.54 11.68 30.93
N ALA A 12 20.21 11.58 31.01
CA ALA A 12 19.55 10.32 31.28
C ALA A 12 19.97 9.36 30.17
N GLY A 13 20.81 8.39 30.48
CA GLY A 13 21.17 7.31 29.57
C GLY A 13 19.92 6.59 29.06
N PRO A 14 20.01 5.85 27.94
CA PRO A 14 18.88 5.14 27.39
C PRO A 14 18.21 4.30 28.50
N ASN A 15 16.88 4.32 28.55
CA ASN A 15 16.10 3.72 29.63
C ASN A 15 16.06 2.19 29.49
N LEU A 16 17.22 1.54 29.69
CA LEU A 16 17.42 0.09 29.58
C LEU A 16 16.39 -0.69 30.42
N GLY A 17 16.00 -0.16 31.58
CA GLY A 17 14.99 -0.78 32.41
C GLY A 17 13.59 -0.85 31.77
N GLN A 18 13.28 0.00 30.81
CA GLN A 18 12.01 -0.09 30.07
C GLN A 18 12.09 -1.19 28.99
N THR A 19 13.18 -1.28 28.27
CA THR A 19 13.44 -2.34 27.29
C THR A 19 13.35 -3.72 27.96
N ASP A 20 14.00 -3.90 29.12
CA ASP A 20 13.97 -5.15 29.89
C ASP A 20 12.56 -5.52 30.34
N ARG A 21 11.75 -4.56 30.76
CA ARG A 21 10.35 -4.81 31.14
C ARG A 21 9.52 -5.30 29.95
N TRP A 22 9.68 -4.67 28.80
CA TRP A 22 8.96 -5.08 27.60
C TRP A 22 9.42 -6.45 27.11
N MET A 23 10.71 -6.72 27.11
CA MET A 23 11.22 -8.06 26.78
C MET A 23 10.65 -9.13 27.72
N LYS A 24 10.69 -8.92 29.03
CA LYS A 24 10.09 -9.85 30.00
C LYS A 24 8.60 -10.03 29.78
N GLY A 25 7.88 -8.95 29.48
CA GLY A 25 6.45 -9.01 29.15
C GLY A 25 6.16 -9.81 27.88
N ALA A 26 6.96 -9.62 26.83
CA ALA A 26 6.83 -10.37 25.57
C ALA A 26 7.13 -11.86 25.77
N LEU A 27 8.23 -12.20 26.48
CA LEU A 27 8.58 -13.60 26.79
C LEU A 27 7.51 -14.29 27.63
N ALA A 28 6.95 -13.61 28.64
CA ALA A 28 5.85 -14.14 29.41
C ALA A 28 4.57 -14.35 28.59
N ALA A 29 4.34 -13.52 27.55
CA ALA A 29 3.23 -13.73 26.62
C ALA A 29 3.50 -14.95 25.71
N LEU A 30 4.73 -15.14 25.24
CA LEU A 30 5.14 -16.32 24.47
C LEU A 30 4.96 -17.62 25.25
N GLU A 31 5.38 -17.66 26.51
CA GLU A 31 5.18 -18.81 27.41
C GLU A 31 3.70 -19.20 27.51
N ARG A 32 2.80 -18.23 27.53
CA ARG A 32 1.35 -18.43 27.54
C ARG A 32 0.74 -18.69 26.16
N LYS A 33 1.56 -18.70 25.09
CA LYS A 33 1.14 -18.77 23.68
C LYS A 33 0.19 -17.65 23.28
N ASP A 34 0.30 -16.50 23.94
CA ASP A 34 -0.43 -15.27 23.56
C ASP A 34 0.41 -14.47 22.56
N PHE A 35 0.43 -14.96 21.33
CA PHE A 35 1.26 -14.41 20.26
C PHE A 35 0.80 -13.02 19.84
N GLN A 36 -0.48 -12.67 19.98
CA GLN A 36 -0.99 -11.34 19.65
C GLN A 36 -0.46 -10.29 20.63
N THR A 37 -0.50 -10.58 21.93
CA THR A 37 0.07 -9.70 22.95
C THR A 37 1.59 -9.58 22.79
N ALA A 38 2.29 -10.70 22.54
CA ALA A 38 3.73 -10.68 22.28
C ALA A 38 4.07 -9.80 21.07
N ASN A 39 3.35 -9.95 19.95
CA ASN A 39 3.50 -9.12 18.75
C ASN A 39 3.33 -7.63 19.04
N SER A 40 2.30 -7.26 19.79
CA SER A 40 2.04 -5.87 20.17
C SER A 40 3.19 -5.28 21.00
N ILE A 41 3.72 -6.05 21.95
CA ILE A 41 4.84 -5.61 22.79
C ILE A 41 6.12 -5.44 21.96
N PHE A 42 6.44 -6.40 21.07
CA PHE A 42 7.61 -6.28 20.19
C PHE A 42 7.53 -5.10 19.23
N ARG A 43 6.36 -4.82 18.67
CA ARG A 43 6.15 -3.65 17.82
C ARG A 43 6.35 -2.35 18.60
N ASN A 44 5.77 -2.23 19.78
CA ASN A 44 5.98 -1.07 20.67
C ASN A 44 7.47 -0.90 21.02
N LEU A 45 8.20 -1.99 21.21
CA LEU A 45 9.62 -1.96 21.51
C LEU A 45 10.43 -1.41 20.31
N ILE A 46 10.11 -1.83 19.09
CA ILE A 46 10.72 -1.32 17.85
C ILE A 46 10.40 0.17 17.67
N ASP A 47 9.13 0.54 17.84
CA ASP A 47 8.66 1.91 17.61
C ASP A 47 9.18 2.90 18.68
N SER A 48 9.62 2.39 19.81
CA SER A 48 10.17 3.23 20.89
C SER A 48 11.51 3.90 20.55
N GLY A 49 12.22 3.38 19.54
CA GLY A 49 13.58 3.83 19.18
C GLY A 49 14.65 3.57 20.25
N LEU A 50 14.33 2.77 21.27
CA LEU A 50 15.29 2.35 22.29
C LEU A 50 16.24 1.28 21.73
N PRO A 51 17.45 1.12 22.30
CA PRO A 51 18.33 0.02 21.93
C PRO A 51 17.63 -1.34 22.12
N LEU A 52 17.63 -2.15 21.08
CA LEU A 52 17.00 -3.47 21.08
C LEU A 52 17.99 -4.52 21.58
N PRO A 53 17.56 -5.48 22.42
CA PRO A 53 18.37 -6.62 22.79
C PRO A 53 18.69 -7.50 21.57
N ASP A 54 19.90 -8.06 21.50
CA ASP A 54 20.36 -8.86 20.37
C ASP A 54 19.49 -10.11 20.13
N GLU A 55 18.89 -10.67 21.18
CA GLU A 55 18.00 -11.84 21.12
C GLU A 55 16.54 -11.49 20.71
N MET A 56 16.16 -10.20 20.75
CA MET A 56 14.80 -9.77 20.47
C MET A 56 14.32 -10.20 19.07
N PRO A 57 15.12 -10.06 17.99
CA PRO A 57 14.65 -10.46 16.66
C PRO A 57 14.35 -11.95 16.54
N TYR A 58 15.02 -12.82 17.31
CA TYR A 58 14.70 -14.24 17.36
C TYR A 58 13.30 -14.49 17.92
N TYR A 59 13.01 -13.99 19.13
CA TYR A 59 11.71 -14.17 19.77
C TYR A 59 10.58 -13.52 19.00
N PHE A 60 10.86 -12.40 18.35
CA PHE A 60 9.88 -11.77 17.46
C PHE A 60 9.64 -12.61 16.20
N SER A 61 10.66 -13.24 15.63
CA SER A 61 10.49 -14.14 14.50
C SER A 61 9.64 -15.38 14.85
N GLU A 62 9.82 -15.97 16.03
CA GLU A 62 8.95 -17.05 16.54
C GLU A 62 7.49 -16.57 16.66
N THR A 63 7.29 -15.39 17.25
CA THR A 63 5.94 -14.78 17.36
C THR A 63 5.27 -14.61 15.99
N LEU A 64 5.99 -14.09 15.03
CA LEU A 64 5.50 -13.87 13.67
C LEU A 64 5.22 -15.19 12.94
N PHE A 65 6.03 -16.21 13.15
CA PHE A 65 5.81 -17.56 12.63
C PHE A 65 4.48 -18.14 13.12
N GLU A 66 4.23 -18.10 14.42
CA GLU A 66 2.98 -18.59 15.02
C GLU A 66 1.74 -17.78 14.59
N LEU A 67 1.93 -16.52 14.22
CA LEU A 67 0.89 -15.66 13.64
C LEU A 67 0.73 -15.82 12.12
N GLY A 68 1.46 -16.75 11.48
CA GLY A 68 1.40 -16.97 10.04
C GLY A 68 2.05 -15.90 9.18
N GLN A 69 2.78 -14.95 9.79
CA GLN A 69 3.51 -13.89 9.07
C GLN A 69 4.92 -14.37 8.67
N TYR A 70 4.99 -15.37 7.82
CA TYR A 70 6.21 -16.13 7.53
C TYR A 70 7.31 -15.31 6.87
N ASP A 71 6.98 -14.39 5.96
CA ASP A 71 7.95 -13.53 5.31
C ASP A 71 8.60 -12.57 6.32
N ASN A 72 7.78 -11.93 7.16
CA ASN A 72 8.28 -11.08 8.24
C ASN A 72 9.10 -11.89 9.26
N SER A 73 8.65 -13.09 9.61
CA SER A 73 9.40 -14.01 10.48
C SER A 73 10.79 -14.30 9.93
N SER A 74 10.89 -14.63 8.64
CA SER A 74 12.16 -14.88 7.95
C SER A 74 13.09 -13.67 7.98
N ASN A 75 12.55 -12.46 7.79
CA ASN A 75 13.33 -11.23 7.82
C ASN A 75 13.93 -10.97 9.21
N PHE A 76 13.15 -11.11 10.28
CA PHE A 76 13.66 -10.94 11.64
C PHE A 76 14.63 -12.05 12.04
N LEU A 77 14.40 -13.29 11.60
CA LEU A 77 15.29 -14.40 11.83
C LEU A 77 16.66 -14.19 11.16
N SER A 78 16.64 -13.73 9.90
CA SER A 78 17.86 -13.38 9.18
C SER A 78 18.63 -12.28 9.90
N LYS A 79 17.92 -11.27 10.41
CA LYS A 79 18.51 -10.19 11.19
C LYS A 79 19.18 -10.69 12.47
N TYR A 80 18.53 -11.61 13.19
CA TYR A 80 19.13 -12.26 14.37
C TYR A 80 20.43 -12.97 14.01
N LEU A 81 20.41 -13.80 12.96
CA LEU A 81 21.60 -14.55 12.53
C LEU A 81 22.74 -13.65 12.04
N GLU A 82 22.42 -12.50 11.43
CA GLU A 82 23.41 -11.49 11.05
C GLU A 82 24.07 -10.83 12.26
N LEU A 83 23.29 -10.49 13.29
CA LEU A 83 23.77 -9.81 14.48
C LEU A 83 24.60 -10.71 15.38
N THR A 84 24.12 -11.93 15.63
CA THR A 84 24.70 -12.82 16.66
C THR A 84 25.59 -13.93 16.07
N GLY A 85 25.33 -14.31 14.82
CA GLY A 85 26.00 -15.43 14.17
C GLY A 85 25.85 -16.73 14.96
N PHE A 86 26.84 -17.58 14.91
CA PHE A 86 26.86 -18.89 15.62
C PHE A 86 27.06 -18.76 17.15
N LYS A 87 27.29 -17.54 17.66
CA LYS A 87 27.47 -17.28 19.10
C LYS A 87 26.16 -16.92 19.80
N GLY A 88 25.06 -16.70 19.06
CA GLY A 88 23.77 -16.39 19.63
C GLY A 88 23.25 -17.55 20.50
N GLU A 89 22.66 -17.23 21.64
CA GLU A 89 22.11 -18.23 22.56
C GLU A 89 21.05 -19.13 21.89
N ASN A 90 20.26 -18.54 20.99
CA ASN A 90 19.19 -19.22 20.26
C ASN A 90 19.61 -19.67 18.84
N TYR A 91 20.91 -19.77 18.54
CA TYR A 91 21.37 -20.13 17.20
C TYR A 91 20.77 -21.44 16.67
N GLN A 92 20.71 -22.49 17.49
CA GLN A 92 20.15 -23.77 17.09
C GLN A 92 18.63 -23.65 16.82
N GLY A 93 17.88 -22.99 17.70
CA GLY A 93 16.47 -22.72 17.51
C GLY A 93 16.18 -21.87 16.25
N ALA A 94 17.07 -20.90 15.97
CA ALA A 94 16.97 -20.09 14.77
C ALA A 94 17.17 -20.92 13.50
N LYS A 95 18.09 -21.89 13.51
CA LYS A 95 18.27 -22.81 12.38
C LYS A 95 17.07 -23.74 12.17
N GLU A 96 16.49 -24.24 13.24
CA GLU A 96 15.28 -25.06 13.19
C GLU A 96 14.09 -24.27 12.65
N LEU A 97 13.93 -23.01 13.11
CA LEU A 97 12.88 -22.12 12.61
C LEU A 97 13.10 -21.76 11.13
N GLN A 98 14.35 -21.57 10.71
CA GLN A 98 14.71 -21.33 9.31
C GLN A 98 14.28 -22.50 8.39
N GLU A 99 14.48 -23.73 8.85
CA GLU A 99 14.00 -24.90 8.11
C GLU A 99 12.46 -24.98 8.07
N LYS A 100 11.79 -24.70 9.18
CA LYS A 100 10.32 -24.67 9.23
C LYS A 100 9.71 -23.61 8.32
N LEU A 101 10.39 -22.47 8.12
CA LEU A 101 9.93 -21.38 7.29
C LEU A 101 10.01 -21.66 5.78
N LYS A 102 10.86 -22.58 5.32
CA LYS A 102 11.07 -22.84 3.89
C LYS A 102 9.76 -23.18 3.17
N LYS A 103 9.01 -24.15 3.69
CA LYS A 103 7.79 -24.63 3.07
C LYS A 103 6.68 -23.57 3.05
N PRO A 104 6.32 -22.90 4.17
CA PRO A 104 5.32 -21.84 4.16
C PRO A 104 5.69 -20.65 3.23
N ILE A 105 6.95 -20.26 3.17
CA ILE A 105 7.41 -19.20 2.27
C ILE A 105 7.26 -19.60 0.81
N GLU A 106 7.59 -20.85 0.45
CA GLU A 106 7.38 -21.37 -0.89
C GLU A 106 5.88 -21.39 -1.27
N GLU A 107 5.01 -21.81 -0.35
CA GLU A 107 3.56 -21.78 -0.53
C GLU A 107 3.04 -20.35 -0.77
N ILE A 108 3.52 -19.34 -0.02
CA ILE A 108 3.17 -17.95 -0.26
C ILE A 108 3.64 -17.45 -1.63
N HIS A 109 4.87 -17.78 -2.02
CA HIS A 109 5.43 -17.31 -3.28
C HIS A 109 4.77 -17.93 -4.51
N THR A 110 4.18 -19.12 -4.38
CA THR A 110 3.44 -19.83 -5.45
C THR A 110 1.96 -19.52 -5.42
N CYS A 111 1.42 -19.00 -4.32
CA CYS A 111 0.01 -18.69 -4.15
C CYS A 111 -0.41 -17.46 -4.98
N GLN A 112 -1.52 -17.60 -5.70
CA GLN A 112 -2.12 -16.49 -6.46
C GLN A 112 -3.23 -15.76 -5.70
N LEU A 113 -3.60 -16.27 -4.51
CA LEU A 113 -4.70 -15.74 -3.70
C LEU A 113 -4.23 -14.74 -2.63
N CYS A 114 -2.94 -14.56 -2.48
CA CYS A 114 -2.36 -13.65 -1.48
C CYS A 114 -1.18 -12.85 -2.04
N ASP A 115 -0.84 -11.81 -1.30
CA ASP A 115 0.38 -11.04 -1.56
C ASP A 115 1.62 -11.81 -1.08
N ARG A 116 2.84 -11.30 -1.38
CA ARG A 116 4.10 -11.92 -0.97
C ARG A 116 4.31 -12.01 0.54
N ARG A 117 3.49 -11.31 1.33
CA ARG A 117 3.52 -11.34 2.80
C ARG A 117 2.55 -12.37 3.37
N GLY A 118 1.78 -13.04 2.53
CA GLY A 118 0.79 -14.03 2.92
C GLY A 118 -0.58 -13.47 3.27
N TYR A 119 -0.86 -12.18 2.98
CA TYR A 119 -2.19 -11.61 3.17
C TYR A 119 -3.08 -11.88 1.98
N ARG A 120 -4.28 -12.37 2.24
CA ARG A 120 -5.27 -12.70 1.21
C ARG A 120 -5.67 -11.47 0.41
N PHE A 121 -5.83 -11.63 -0.89
CA PHE A 121 -6.41 -10.59 -1.72
C PHE A 121 -7.92 -10.49 -1.52
N SER A 122 -8.41 -9.25 -1.48
CA SER A 122 -9.83 -8.91 -1.56
C SER A 122 -10.05 -7.99 -2.75
N ASP A 123 -11.29 -7.91 -3.21
CA ASP A 123 -11.65 -6.96 -4.27
C ASP A 123 -11.38 -5.52 -3.81
N CYS A 124 -10.88 -4.71 -4.71
CA CYS A 124 -10.62 -3.32 -4.42
C CYS A 124 -11.94 -2.58 -4.17
N PHE A 125 -12.11 -2.02 -2.98
CA PHE A 125 -13.32 -1.30 -2.57
C PHE A 125 -13.61 -0.02 -3.37
N THR A 126 -12.62 0.49 -4.13
CA THR A 126 -12.78 1.70 -4.96
C THR A 126 -13.33 1.38 -6.34
N CYS A 127 -12.99 0.24 -6.89
CA CYS A 127 -13.42 -0.18 -8.23
C CYS A 127 -14.17 -1.51 -8.24
N ASP A 128 -14.51 -2.06 -7.07
CA ASP A 128 -15.23 -3.33 -6.91
C ASP A 128 -14.65 -4.47 -7.78
N GLY A 129 -13.31 -4.54 -7.86
CA GLY A 129 -12.60 -5.52 -8.66
C GLY A 129 -12.50 -5.20 -10.17
N PHE A 130 -13.14 -4.16 -10.67
CA PHE A 130 -13.19 -3.81 -12.11
C PHE A 130 -11.87 -3.23 -12.65
N LYS A 131 -10.86 -3.02 -11.83
CA LYS A 131 -9.53 -2.49 -12.19
C LYS A 131 -9.53 -1.03 -12.60
N GLN A 132 -10.62 -0.55 -13.17
CA GLN A 132 -10.78 0.79 -13.72
C GLN A 132 -11.92 1.52 -13.05
N ILE A 133 -11.85 2.84 -13.08
CA ILE A 133 -12.91 3.73 -12.62
C ILE A 133 -13.31 4.67 -13.74
N GLU A 134 -14.61 4.91 -13.84
CA GLU A 134 -15.15 5.97 -14.68
C GLU A 134 -15.28 7.25 -13.86
N GLN A 135 -14.80 8.34 -14.42
CA GLN A 135 -14.94 9.66 -13.83
C GLN A 135 -15.40 10.66 -14.88
N ASP A 136 -15.94 11.77 -14.45
CA ASP A 136 -16.35 12.83 -15.34
C ASP A 136 -15.18 13.41 -16.11
N CYS A 137 -15.35 13.54 -17.43
CA CYS A 137 -14.30 14.12 -18.26
C CYS A 137 -14.04 15.59 -17.89
N ASN A 138 -12.86 15.84 -17.35
CA ASN A 138 -12.47 17.19 -16.93
C ASN A 138 -12.36 18.19 -18.08
N TYR A 139 -11.98 17.73 -19.27
CA TYR A 139 -11.79 18.58 -20.43
C TYR A 139 -13.11 19.19 -20.92
N CYS A 140 -14.15 18.41 -21.06
CA CYS A 140 -15.45 18.88 -21.51
C CYS A 140 -16.48 19.08 -20.38
N LYS A 141 -16.08 18.83 -19.12
CA LYS A 141 -16.96 18.87 -17.93
C LYS A 141 -18.19 18.00 -18.14
N SER A 142 -17.98 16.76 -18.51
CA SER A 142 -18.98 15.71 -18.76
C SER A 142 -19.97 16.00 -19.91
N LYS A 143 -19.69 17.05 -20.72
CA LYS A 143 -20.60 17.43 -21.82
C LYS A 143 -20.43 16.61 -23.09
N GLY A 144 -19.35 15.87 -23.24
CA GLY A 144 -18.99 15.12 -24.46
C GLY A 144 -18.60 16.00 -25.63
N ILE A 145 -18.80 17.31 -25.54
CA ILE A 145 -18.56 18.28 -26.61
C ILE A 145 -17.80 19.48 -26.10
N VAL A 146 -17.04 20.11 -26.98
CA VAL A 146 -16.25 21.34 -26.73
C VAL A 146 -16.57 22.41 -27.77
N GLY A 147 -16.42 23.67 -27.40
CA GLY A 147 -16.59 24.78 -28.35
C GLY A 147 -15.51 24.75 -29.42
N CYS A 148 -15.88 25.04 -30.66
CA CYS A 148 -14.91 25.16 -31.74
C CYS A 148 -14.07 26.42 -31.57
N SER A 149 -12.76 26.28 -31.35
CA SER A 149 -11.84 27.38 -31.13
C SER A 149 -11.65 28.27 -32.35
N ARG A 150 -11.82 27.72 -33.57
CA ARG A 150 -11.65 28.47 -34.81
C ARG A 150 -12.73 29.55 -35.04
N CYS A 151 -13.95 29.32 -34.57
CA CYS A 151 -15.08 30.24 -34.71
C CYS A 151 -15.61 30.72 -33.36
N ALA A 152 -14.85 30.54 -32.27
CA ALA A 152 -15.29 30.88 -30.92
C ALA A 152 -16.71 30.35 -30.60
N ALA A 153 -16.97 29.10 -30.96
CA ALA A 153 -18.24 28.38 -30.78
C ALA A 153 -19.45 29.00 -31.54
N SER A 154 -19.26 30.00 -32.41
CA SER A 154 -20.36 30.63 -33.19
C SER A 154 -20.83 29.79 -34.37
N GLY A 155 -20.01 28.88 -34.87
CA GLY A 155 -20.25 28.15 -36.11
C GLY A 155 -19.87 28.95 -37.39
N LEU A 156 -19.63 30.25 -37.27
CA LEU A 156 -19.43 31.15 -38.36
C LEU A 156 -18.05 31.82 -38.32
N ILE A 157 -17.46 32.06 -39.47
CA ILE A 157 -16.21 32.81 -39.64
C ILE A 157 -16.52 34.11 -40.36
N LYS A 158 -16.17 35.22 -39.72
CA LYS A 158 -16.30 36.55 -40.30
C LYS A 158 -15.12 36.82 -41.25
N LYS A 159 -15.41 37.24 -42.49
CA LYS A 159 -14.43 37.77 -43.43
C LYS A 159 -14.88 39.16 -43.88
N VAL A 160 -13.93 40.02 -44.17
CA VAL A 160 -14.17 41.34 -44.73
C VAL A 160 -13.62 41.31 -46.17
N ASN A 161 -14.49 41.61 -47.13
CA ASN A 161 -14.10 41.64 -48.56
C ASN A 161 -13.39 42.96 -48.89
N VAL A 162 -12.93 43.06 -50.12
CA VAL A 162 -12.20 44.26 -50.63
C VAL A 162 -13.02 45.55 -50.65
N PHE A 163 -14.34 45.44 -50.51
CA PHE A 163 -15.27 46.57 -50.41
C PHE A 163 -15.64 46.95 -49.00
N ASN A 164 -14.92 46.40 -47.99
CA ASN A 164 -15.22 46.53 -46.55
C ASN A 164 -16.60 45.97 -46.12
N ILE A 165 -17.18 45.06 -46.94
CA ILE A 165 -18.43 44.40 -46.58
C ILE A 165 -18.07 43.17 -45.75
N VAL A 166 -18.80 43.00 -44.61
CA VAL A 166 -18.66 41.86 -43.73
C VAL A 166 -19.50 40.69 -44.24
N GLU A 167 -18.83 39.59 -44.50
CA GLU A 167 -19.47 38.34 -44.93
C GLU A 167 -19.24 37.26 -43.86
N PHE A 168 -20.21 36.37 -43.65
CA PHE A 168 -20.15 35.27 -42.72
C PHE A 168 -20.16 33.95 -43.49
N PHE A 169 -19.22 33.10 -43.20
CA PHE A 169 -19.06 31.79 -43.81
C PHE A 169 -19.17 30.72 -42.74
N GLU A 170 -19.69 29.58 -43.10
CA GLU A 170 -19.68 28.42 -42.20
C GLU A 170 -18.25 28.05 -41.83
N CYS A 171 -18.05 27.74 -40.59
CA CYS A 171 -16.76 27.26 -40.10
C CYS A 171 -16.54 25.82 -40.56
N GLU A 172 -15.61 25.62 -41.49
CA GLU A 172 -15.27 24.30 -42.01
C GLU A 172 -14.88 23.27 -40.92
N ARG A 173 -14.20 23.73 -39.88
CA ARG A 173 -13.73 22.83 -38.78
C ARG A 173 -14.86 22.18 -38.03
N CYS A 174 -15.99 22.86 -37.86
CA CYS A 174 -17.13 22.33 -37.10
C CYS A 174 -18.39 22.21 -37.98
N SER A 175 -18.25 22.41 -39.32
CA SER A 175 -19.34 22.36 -40.28
C SER A 175 -20.55 23.18 -39.81
N GLY A 176 -20.30 24.43 -39.43
CA GLY A 176 -21.31 25.38 -38.97
C GLY A 176 -21.86 25.14 -37.58
N LYS A 177 -21.55 24.00 -36.91
CA LYS A 177 -22.15 23.59 -35.64
C LYS A 177 -21.68 24.37 -34.42
N GLY A 178 -20.54 25.06 -34.49
CA GLY A 178 -19.92 25.76 -33.37
C GLY A 178 -19.27 24.87 -32.33
N ARG A 179 -19.45 23.56 -32.41
CA ARG A 179 -19.00 22.56 -31.42
C ARG A 179 -18.31 21.41 -32.12
N LEU A 180 -17.44 20.74 -31.37
CA LEU A 180 -16.74 19.53 -31.77
C LEU A 180 -16.92 18.45 -30.68
N THR A 181 -16.80 17.20 -31.06
CA THR A 181 -16.71 16.10 -30.12
C THR A 181 -15.51 16.31 -29.23
N CYS A 182 -15.63 16.03 -27.94
CA CYS A 182 -14.50 16.11 -27.02
C CYS A 182 -13.41 15.12 -27.42
N PRO A 183 -12.16 15.55 -27.62
CA PRO A 183 -11.10 14.65 -28.05
C PRO A 183 -10.64 13.70 -26.96
N GLU A 184 -10.82 14.07 -25.68
CA GLU A 184 -10.36 13.24 -24.54
C GLU A 184 -11.32 12.07 -24.25
N CYS A 185 -12.63 12.30 -24.33
CA CYS A 185 -13.63 11.29 -24.02
C CYS A 185 -14.43 10.82 -25.25
N GLU A 186 -14.05 11.23 -26.45
CA GLU A 186 -14.69 10.86 -27.71
C GLU A 186 -16.22 11.01 -27.71
N GLY A 187 -16.70 11.96 -26.91
CA GLY A 187 -18.14 12.26 -26.83
C GLY A 187 -18.87 11.57 -25.68
N SER A 188 -18.25 10.64 -24.97
CA SER A 188 -18.89 9.91 -23.85
C SER A 188 -19.20 10.81 -22.63
N GLY A 189 -18.46 11.91 -22.46
CA GLY A 189 -18.50 12.76 -21.27
C GLY A 189 -17.75 12.17 -20.08
N LYS A 190 -17.22 10.96 -20.21
CA LYS A 190 -16.53 10.24 -19.15
C LYS A 190 -15.15 9.80 -19.58
N GLU A 191 -14.23 9.73 -18.66
CA GLU A 191 -12.90 9.19 -18.82
C GLU A 191 -12.80 7.90 -18.02
N VAL A 192 -12.22 6.88 -18.64
CA VAL A 192 -11.88 5.62 -17.96
C VAL A 192 -10.41 5.67 -17.62
N SER A 193 -10.09 5.45 -16.36
CA SER A 193 -8.71 5.42 -15.88
C SER A 193 -8.48 4.22 -14.95
N ASP A 194 -7.25 3.76 -14.89
CA ASP A 194 -6.90 2.70 -13.95
C ASP A 194 -7.15 3.15 -12.51
N CYS A 195 -7.71 2.26 -11.71
CA CYS A 195 -7.98 2.53 -10.32
C CYS A 195 -6.67 2.77 -9.56
N LYS A 196 -6.50 3.96 -9.02
CA LYS A 196 -5.28 4.35 -8.30
C LYS A 196 -5.09 3.58 -6.99
N THR A 197 -6.17 3.14 -6.35
CA THR A 197 -6.11 2.40 -5.09
C THR A 197 -5.46 1.03 -5.26
N CYS A 198 -5.82 0.31 -6.31
CA CYS A 198 -5.27 -1.00 -6.62
C CYS A 198 -4.25 -0.99 -7.77
N MET A 199 -3.92 0.19 -8.30
CA MET A 199 -3.00 0.36 -9.45
C MET A 199 -3.40 -0.50 -10.67
N GLY A 200 -4.70 -0.65 -10.91
CA GLY A 200 -5.23 -1.42 -12.02
C GLY A 200 -5.25 -2.94 -11.81
N SER A 201 -4.86 -3.45 -10.63
CA SER A 201 -4.90 -4.90 -10.34
C SER A 201 -6.34 -5.42 -10.12
N GLY A 202 -7.22 -4.60 -9.61
CA GLY A 202 -8.57 -4.96 -9.15
C GLY A 202 -8.61 -5.48 -7.72
N HIS A 203 -7.48 -5.80 -7.12
CA HIS A 203 -7.39 -6.41 -5.81
C HIS A 203 -6.45 -5.62 -4.89
N ILE A 204 -6.69 -5.74 -3.59
CA ILE A 204 -5.86 -5.18 -2.53
C ILE A 204 -5.59 -6.28 -1.49
N ALA A 205 -4.47 -6.21 -0.79
CA ALA A 205 -4.21 -7.10 0.34
C ALA A 205 -5.20 -6.78 1.47
N SER A 206 -5.85 -7.81 2.00
CA SER A 206 -6.71 -7.72 3.19
C SER A 206 -5.87 -7.85 4.46
N ASP A 207 -6.52 -7.77 5.63
CA ASP A 207 -5.88 -8.06 6.91
C ASP A 207 -5.90 -9.55 7.26
N GLU A 208 -6.48 -10.41 6.40
CA GLU A 208 -6.59 -11.84 6.62
C GLU A 208 -5.36 -12.58 6.10
N ILE A 209 -4.84 -13.50 6.92
CA ILE A 209 -3.76 -14.39 6.50
C ILE A 209 -4.33 -15.48 5.60
N CYS A 210 -3.70 -15.70 4.47
CA CYS A 210 -4.10 -16.68 3.49
C CYS A 210 -3.81 -18.10 4.01
N ASP A 211 -4.80 -18.98 3.93
CA ASP A 211 -4.67 -20.41 4.24
C ASP A 211 -4.18 -21.24 3.04
N HIS A 212 -3.88 -20.58 1.92
CA HIS A 212 -3.42 -21.16 0.64
C HIS A 212 -4.36 -22.20 0.04
N LYS A 213 -5.62 -22.25 0.51
CA LYS A 213 -6.65 -23.12 -0.06
C LYS A 213 -7.51 -22.34 -1.03
N GLU A 214 -7.74 -22.90 -2.21
CA GLU A 214 -8.76 -22.41 -3.12
C GLU A 214 -10.13 -22.62 -2.47
N HIS A 215 -10.74 -21.56 -1.97
CA HIS A 215 -12.16 -21.60 -1.67
C HIS A 215 -12.90 -21.38 -2.98
N ASP A 216 -13.69 -22.36 -3.39
CA ASP A 216 -14.62 -22.24 -4.51
C ASP A 216 -15.52 -21.01 -4.26
N HIS A 217 -15.17 -19.89 -4.86
CA HIS A 217 -16.06 -18.74 -4.95
C HIS A 217 -17.21 -19.16 -5.87
N LYS A 218 -18.27 -19.74 -5.29
CA LYS A 218 -19.57 -19.78 -5.94
C LYS A 218 -19.95 -18.35 -6.24
N SER A 219 -19.80 -17.97 -7.50
CA SER A 219 -20.35 -16.75 -8.06
C SER A 219 -21.86 -16.72 -7.77
N GLU A 220 -22.25 -16.03 -6.70
CA GLU A 220 -23.64 -15.60 -6.55
C GLU A 220 -23.89 -14.53 -7.63
N THR A 221 -24.24 -15.00 -8.82
CA THR A 221 -24.90 -14.18 -9.83
C THR A 221 -26.22 -13.70 -9.23
N LYS A 222 -26.21 -12.48 -8.69
CA LYS A 222 -27.43 -11.73 -8.42
C LYS A 222 -28.12 -11.48 -9.76
N LYS A 223 -29.26 -12.15 -9.94
CA LYS A 223 -30.26 -11.82 -10.96
C LYS A 223 -30.87 -10.44 -10.70
#